data_6a5b026a673558aa6542d7be7f000644
#
_entry.id   6a5b026a673558aa6542d7be7f000644
#
_cell.length_a   1.000
_cell.length_b   1.000
_cell.length_c   1.000
_cell.angle_alpha   90.00
_cell.angle_beta   90.00
_cell.angle_gamma   90.00
#
_symmetry.space_group_name_H-M   'P 1'
#
loop_
_entity.id
_entity.type
_entity.pdbx_description
1 polymer ?
#
loop_
_entity_poly.entity_id
_entity_poly.type
_entity_poly.pdbx_seq_one_letter_code
_entity_poly.pdbx_strand_id
1 'polypeptide(L)'
;VGKLYAFENYVASPEQNDEYTTCLVIRMKNNSSGTVSYHRVNVHPLESGQSLKRNNVYKLTVNSVKKEGYTTELEAYKGEVASLSFSINYWDMDSHGTVQFDGDNILAIPTKKVMFTPNGGNYNLGIFTFGDGTLSLSKKVLDDGISVTLSGKTLTVSASALNNVKDKRSGIIELSFG
;
A
#
# COMPACT_ATOMS: atom_id res chain seq x y z
N VAL A 1 7.05 19.40 -3.87
CA VAL A 1 6.17 18.26 -4.23
C VAL A 1 5.84 18.42 -5.70
N GLY A 2 6.36 17.51 -6.54
CA GLY A 2 6.04 17.48 -7.97
C GLY A 2 4.69 16.82 -8.21
N LYS A 3 3.95 17.31 -9.22
CA LYS A 3 2.76 16.63 -9.73
C LYS A 3 3.12 16.04 -11.09
N LEU A 4 2.80 14.77 -11.29
CA LEU A 4 2.93 14.08 -12.55
C LEU A 4 1.54 13.65 -13.00
N TYR A 5 1.32 13.68 -14.31
CA TYR A 5 0.08 13.22 -14.92
C TYR A 5 0.38 11.97 -15.74
N ALA A 6 -0.42 10.94 -15.57
CA ALA A 6 -0.32 9.71 -16.35
C ALA A 6 -1.69 9.33 -16.91
N PHE A 7 -1.68 8.63 -18.03
CA PHE A 7 -2.89 8.03 -18.59
C PHE A 7 -3.29 6.81 -17.77
N GLU A 8 -4.58 6.48 -17.80
CA GLU A 8 -5.09 5.21 -17.32
C GLU A 8 -4.34 4.06 -18.00
N ASN A 9 -3.89 3.10 -17.20
CA ASN A 9 -3.20 1.92 -17.69
C ASN A 9 -3.81 0.68 -17.05
N TYR A 10 -4.15 -0.28 -17.90
CA TYR A 10 -4.67 -1.58 -17.49
C TYR A 10 -3.59 -2.63 -17.65
N VAL A 11 -3.25 -3.31 -16.56
CA VAL A 11 -2.31 -4.43 -16.56
C VAL A 11 -3.04 -5.67 -16.06
N ALA A 12 -3.14 -6.70 -16.88
CA ALA A 12 -3.91 -7.91 -16.58
C ALA A 12 -3.32 -8.73 -15.43
N SER A 13 -2.02 -8.63 -15.20
CA SER A 13 -1.31 -9.26 -14.09
C SER A 13 -0.30 -8.28 -13.51
N PRO A 14 -0.26 -8.07 -12.19
CA PRO A 14 0.70 -7.19 -11.55
C PRO A 14 2.07 -7.88 -11.38
N GLU A 15 2.59 -8.50 -12.42
CA GLU A 15 3.96 -9.02 -12.37
C GLU A 15 4.94 -7.84 -12.28
N GLN A 16 5.95 -7.99 -11.42
CA GLN A 16 6.83 -6.87 -11.02
C GLN A 16 7.65 -6.28 -12.16
N ASN A 17 7.85 -7.02 -13.24
CA ASN A 17 8.70 -6.65 -14.37
C ASN A 17 7.95 -6.55 -15.70
N ASP A 18 6.64 -6.39 -15.66
CA ASP A 18 5.88 -6.15 -16.88
C ASP A 18 6.29 -4.80 -17.48
N GLU A 19 6.78 -4.83 -18.74
CA GLU A 19 7.16 -3.63 -19.49
C GLU A 19 5.99 -2.67 -19.70
N TYR A 20 4.75 -3.16 -19.60
CA TYR A 20 3.52 -2.37 -19.71
C TYR A 20 3.07 -1.74 -18.40
N THR A 21 3.72 -2.09 -17.28
CA THR A 21 3.38 -1.49 -15.98
C THR A 21 3.83 -0.03 -15.91
N THR A 22 2.92 0.86 -15.56
CA THR A 22 3.30 2.26 -15.31
C THR A 22 4.28 2.33 -14.15
N CYS A 23 5.45 2.88 -14.41
CA CYS A 23 6.50 3.04 -13.42
C CYS A 23 7.00 4.50 -13.36
N LEU A 24 7.63 4.81 -12.24
CA LEU A 24 8.41 6.02 -12.04
C LEU A 24 9.86 5.64 -11.85
N VAL A 25 10.77 6.40 -12.47
CA VAL A 25 12.20 6.33 -12.16
C VAL A 25 12.54 7.53 -11.28
N ILE A 26 12.95 7.27 -10.05
CA ILE A 26 13.25 8.28 -9.05
C ILE A 26 14.77 8.46 -9.00
N ARG A 27 15.24 9.67 -9.29
CA ARG A 27 16.64 10.06 -9.11
C ARG A 27 16.85 10.52 -7.68
N MET A 28 17.77 9.88 -6.99
CA MET A 28 18.13 10.21 -5.61
C MET A 28 19.62 10.58 -5.51
N LYS A 29 19.94 11.50 -4.62
CA LYS A 29 21.33 11.86 -4.30
C LYS A 29 21.57 11.56 -2.83
N ASN A 30 22.60 10.79 -2.54
CA ASN A 30 23.08 10.59 -1.18
C ASN A 30 23.80 11.87 -0.72
N ASN A 31 23.30 12.48 0.35
CA ASN A 31 23.86 13.73 0.84
C ASN A 31 25.27 13.59 1.44
N SER A 32 25.61 12.39 1.95
CA SER A 32 26.90 12.14 2.58
C SER A 32 27.99 11.82 1.57
N SER A 33 27.70 10.99 0.56
CA SER A 33 28.66 10.59 -0.47
C SER A 33 28.61 11.42 -1.74
N GLY A 34 27.51 12.15 -1.96
CA GLY A 34 27.26 12.86 -3.21
C GLY A 34 26.83 11.94 -4.37
N THR A 35 26.81 10.63 -4.17
CA THR A 35 26.47 9.65 -5.19
C THR A 35 25.01 9.79 -5.64
N VAL A 36 24.78 9.70 -6.94
CA VAL A 36 23.46 9.71 -7.55
C VAL A 36 23.08 8.28 -7.92
N SER A 37 21.87 7.88 -7.60
CA SER A 37 21.29 6.60 -7.97
C SER A 37 19.88 6.77 -8.53
N TYR A 38 19.45 5.80 -9.32
CA TYR A 38 18.13 5.76 -9.95
C TYR A 38 17.38 4.52 -9.49
N HIS A 39 16.11 4.69 -9.16
CA HIS A 39 15.27 3.66 -8.55
C HIS A 39 13.96 3.55 -9.30
N ARG A 40 13.62 2.34 -9.73
CA ARG A 40 12.32 2.06 -10.34
C ARG A 40 11.27 1.84 -9.26
N VAL A 41 10.10 2.42 -9.46
CA VAL A 41 8.91 2.24 -8.65
C VAL A 41 7.74 1.94 -9.57
N ASN A 42 7.17 0.75 -9.45
CA ASN A 42 5.95 0.42 -10.19
C ASN A 42 4.73 0.96 -9.44
N VAL A 43 3.83 1.60 -10.17
CA VAL A 43 2.58 2.11 -9.61
C VAL A 43 1.49 1.06 -9.83
N HIS A 44 1.22 0.27 -8.78
CA HIS A 44 0.18 -0.76 -8.79
C HIS A 44 -1.04 -0.32 -7.99
N PRO A 45 -2.25 -0.51 -8.50
CA PRO A 45 -3.47 -0.35 -7.72
C PRO A 45 -3.78 -1.61 -6.91
N LEU A 46 -4.75 -1.48 -6.01
CA LEU A 46 -5.21 -2.54 -5.11
C LEU A 46 -6.02 -3.64 -5.81
N GLU A 47 -6.59 -3.34 -6.97
CA GLU A 47 -7.41 -4.30 -7.70
C GLU A 47 -6.59 -4.97 -8.80
N SER A 48 -6.73 -6.28 -8.94
CA SER A 48 -6.11 -7.01 -10.03
C SER A 48 -6.50 -6.40 -11.38
N GLY A 49 -5.51 -6.16 -12.21
CA GLY A 49 -5.74 -5.76 -13.58
C GLY A 49 -5.73 -4.27 -13.90
N GLN A 50 -5.40 -3.37 -12.96
CA GLN A 50 -5.28 -1.94 -13.27
C GLN A 50 -4.10 -1.31 -12.54
N SER A 51 -3.18 -0.66 -13.28
CA SER A 51 -2.09 0.11 -12.67
C SER A 51 -2.51 1.51 -12.25
N LEU A 52 -3.31 2.18 -13.05
CA LEU A 52 -3.81 3.53 -12.77
C LEU A 52 -5.26 3.67 -13.22
N LYS A 53 -6.07 4.29 -12.39
CA LYS A 53 -7.46 4.67 -12.73
C LYS A 53 -7.53 6.16 -13.04
N ARG A 54 -8.37 6.54 -14.01
CA ARG A 54 -8.65 7.96 -14.29
C ARG A 54 -9.28 8.63 -13.07
N ASN A 55 -9.12 9.93 -12.97
CA ASN A 55 -9.69 10.78 -11.91
C ASN A 55 -9.22 10.46 -10.49
N ASN A 56 -8.15 9.67 -10.33
CA ASN A 56 -7.57 9.37 -9.04
C ASN A 56 -6.29 10.16 -8.81
N VAL A 57 -6.03 10.51 -7.56
CA VAL A 57 -4.78 11.11 -7.10
C VAL A 57 -3.99 10.06 -6.35
N TYR A 58 -2.77 9.80 -6.79
CA TYR A 58 -1.85 8.87 -6.15
C TYR A 58 -0.75 9.66 -5.43
N LYS A 59 -0.61 9.44 -4.13
CA LYS A 59 0.48 9.99 -3.33
C LYS A 59 1.51 8.92 -3.06
N LEU A 60 2.66 9.02 -3.72
CA LEU A 60 3.81 8.17 -3.47
C LEU A 60 4.65 8.77 -2.35
N THR A 61 5.00 7.96 -1.35
CA THR A 61 5.90 8.32 -0.26
C THR A 61 7.03 7.30 -0.19
N VAL A 62 8.27 7.75 -0.39
CA VAL A 62 9.45 6.90 -0.18
C VAL A 62 9.76 6.86 1.31
N ASN A 63 9.79 5.66 1.89
CA ASN A 63 10.02 5.44 3.32
C ASN A 63 11.52 5.23 3.61
N SER A 64 12.19 4.41 2.81
CA SER A 64 13.62 4.13 2.97
C SER A 64 14.24 3.60 1.68
N VAL A 65 15.56 3.66 1.60
CA VAL A 65 16.37 3.01 0.58
C VAL A 65 16.86 1.68 1.14
N LYS A 66 16.58 0.57 0.46
CA LYS A 66 16.91 -0.79 0.91
C LYS A 66 18.20 -1.32 0.29
N LYS A 67 18.43 -0.98 -0.99
CA LYS A 67 19.60 -1.39 -1.77
C LYS A 67 20.11 -0.18 -2.57
N GLU A 68 21.33 -0.25 -3.04
CA GLU A 68 21.84 0.71 -4.01
C GLU A 68 20.95 0.64 -5.27
N GLY A 69 20.65 1.83 -5.80
CA GLY A 69 19.92 1.95 -7.06
C GLY A 69 20.85 1.76 -8.26
N TYR A 70 20.29 1.92 -9.44
CA TYR A 70 21.03 1.84 -10.70
C TYR A 70 21.86 3.11 -10.94
N THR A 71 22.87 2.98 -11.78
CA THR A 71 23.77 4.11 -12.11
C THR A 71 23.17 5.02 -13.17
N THR A 72 22.28 4.50 -14.00
CA THR A 72 21.59 5.27 -15.04
C THR A 72 20.07 5.11 -14.98
N GLU A 73 19.37 6.10 -15.53
CA GLU A 73 17.91 6.09 -15.65
C GLU A 73 17.41 4.90 -16.48
N LEU A 74 18.10 4.58 -17.57
CA LEU A 74 17.72 3.50 -18.47
C LEU A 74 17.88 2.12 -17.81
N GLU A 75 18.94 1.93 -17.03
CA GLU A 75 19.12 0.69 -16.24
C GLU A 75 18.02 0.55 -15.19
N ALA A 76 17.66 1.63 -14.48
CA ALA A 76 16.56 1.63 -13.53
C ALA A 76 15.22 1.32 -14.21
N TYR A 77 14.96 1.91 -15.37
CA TYR A 77 13.72 1.67 -16.13
C TYR A 77 13.55 0.18 -16.53
N LYS A 78 14.62 -0.47 -16.91
CA LYS A 78 14.63 -1.89 -17.34
C LYS A 78 14.85 -2.87 -16.18
N GLY A 79 15.25 -2.37 -15.03
CA GLY A 79 15.66 -3.18 -13.89
C GLY A 79 14.52 -3.53 -12.93
N GLU A 80 14.91 -4.23 -11.87
CA GLU A 80 13.98 -4.65 -10.81
C GLU A 80 13.57 -3.50 -9.88
N VAL A 81 12.43 -3.65 -9.23
CA VAL A 81 11.79 -2.62 -8.36
C VAL A 81 12.34 -2.62 -6.93
N ALA A 82 13.18 -3.57 -6.57
CA ALA A 82 13.47 -3.97 -5.18
C ALA A 82 14.32 -3.00 -4.32
N SER A 83 14.69 -1.81 -4.81
CA SER A 83 15.67 -0.95 -4.12
C SER A 83 15.08 0.05 -3.12
N LEU A 84 13.78 0.25 -3.11
CA LEU A 84 13.11 1.20 -2.22
C LEU A 84 11.99 0.53 -1.41
N SER A 85 11.81 1.00 -0.18
CA SER A 85 10.54 0.87 0.53
C SER A 85 9.72 2.12 0.31
N PHE A 86 8.50 1.98 -0.18
CA PHE A 86 7.61 3.09 -0.44
C PHE A 86 6.14 2.72 -0.20
N SER A 87 5.31 3.72 -0.05
CA SER A 87 3.86 3.55 0.05
C SER A 87 3.15 4.39 -0.99
N ILE A 88 2.09 3.83 -1.57
CA ILE A 88 1.19 4.55 -2.46
C ILE A 88 -0.17 4.66 -1.76
N ASN A 89 -0.58 5.89 -1.52
CA ASN A 89 -1.94 6.19 -1.08
C ASN A 89 -2.69 6.76 -2.28
N TYR A 90 -3.85 6.23 -2.58
CA TYR A 90 -4.71 6.81 -3.59
C TYR A 90 -5.98 7.40 -2.98
N TRP A 91 -6.44 8.46 -3.58
CA TRP A 91 -7.70 9.09 -3.25
C TRP A 91 -8.73 8.70 -4.27
N ASP A 92 -9.58 7.79 -3.88
CA ASP A 92 -10.90 7.61 -4.45
C ASP A 92 -11.89 8.32 -3.55
N MET A 93 -12.96 8.86 -4.09
CA MET A 93 -13.97 9.57 -3.29
C MET A 93 -14.66 8.67 -2.26
N ASP A 94 -14.63 7.34 -2.44
CA ASP A 94 -15.35 6.36 -1.62
C ASP A 94 -14.47 5.46 -0.73
N SER A 95 -13.18 5.30 -1.01
CA SER A 95 -12.29 4.46 -0.19
C SER A 95 -10.83 4.93 -0.21
N HIS A 96 -10.19 4.95 0.96
CA HIS A 96 -8.79 5.33 1.11
C HIS A 96 -7.93 4.08 1.31
N GLY A 97 -7.57 3.40 0.22
CA GLY A 97 -6.66 2.26 0.26
C GLY A 97 -5.19 2.65 0.40
N THR A 98 -4.35 1.67 0.66
CA THR A 98 -2.89 1.81 0.70
C THR A 98 -2.22 0.61 0.07
N VAL A 99 -1.16 0.87 -0.67
CA VAL A 99 -0.20 -0.13 -1.11
C VAL A 99 1.15 0.23 -0.52
N GLN A 100 1.78 -0.71 0.15
CA GLN A 100 3.12 -0.57 0.70
C GLN A 100 4.04 -1.57 0.00
N PHE A 101 5.22 -1.11 -0.36
CA PHE A 101 6.28 -1.90 -0.97
C PHE A 101 7.48 -1.92 -0.04
N ASP A 102 8.04 -3.09 0.18
CA ASP A 102 9.27 -3.29 0.94
C ASP A 102 10.17 -4.30 0.22
N GLY A 103 11.01 -3.79 -0.66
CA GLY A 103 11.76 -4.61 -1.61
C GLY A 103 10.81 -5.31 -2.58
N ASP A 104 10.88 -6.64 -2.61
CA ASP A 104 10.04 -7.48 -3.47
C ASP A 104 8.65 -7.78 -2.86
N ASN A 105 8.42 -7.36 -1.61
CA ASN A 105 7.18 -7.61 -0.91
C ASN A 105 6.18 -6.48 -1.14
N ILE A 106 4.94 -6.84 -1.42
CA ILE A 106 3.82 -5.91 -1.59
C ILE A 106 2.74 -6.25 -0.57
N LEU A 107 2.28 -5.24 0.16
CA LEU A 107 1.10 -5.29 1.02
C LEU A 107 0.11 -4.24 0.56
N ALA A 108 -1.09 -4.66 0.22
CA ALA A 108 -2.14 -3.75 -0.19
C ALA A 108 -3.45 -3.98 0.58
N ILE A 109 -4.03 -2.89 1.05
CA ILE A 109 -5.32 -2.86 1.75
C ILE A 109 -6.28 -1.89 1.06
N PRO A 110 -7.56 -2.27 0.84
CA PRO A 110 -8.52 -1.43 0.11
C PRO A 110 -9.03 -0.23 0.91
N THR A 111 -8.98 -0.28 2.23
CA THR A 111 -9.36 0.86 3.10
C THR A 111 -8.49 0.93 4.35
N LYS A 112 -8.22 2.15 4.81
CA LYS A 112 -7.54 2.41 6.09
C LYS A 112 -8.51 2.65 7.24
N LYS A 113 -9.81 2.77 6.96
CA LYS A 113 -10.81 3.11 7.93
C LYS A 113 -12.06 2.25 7.75
N VAL A 114 -12.43 1.58 8.81
CA VAL A 114 -13.71 0.86 8.91
C VAL A 114 -14.59 1.59 9.91
N MET A 115 -15.83 1.85 9.55
CA MET A 115 -16.81 2.50 10.41
C MET A 115 -17.99 1.57 10.64
N PHE A 116 -18.41 1.47 11.89
CA PHE A 116 -19.59 0.72 12.29
C PHE A 116 -20.70 1.66 12.71
N THR A 117 -21.92 1.24 12.48
CA THR A 117 -23.10 1.88 13.08
C THR A 117 -23.14 1.57 14.58
N PRO A 118 -23.97 2.27 15.38
CA PRO A 118 -24.14 1.96 16.81
C PRO A 118 -24.56 0.53 17.10
N ASN A 119 -25.17 -0.16 16.12
CA ASN A 119 -25.59 -1.57 16.26
C ASN A 119 -24.42 -2.55 16.17
N GLY A 120 -23.22 -2.07 15.86
CA GLY A 120 -22.05 -2.93 15.65
C GLY A 120 -22.12 -3.67 14.33
N GLY A 121 -21.41 -4.80 14.25
CA GLY A 121 -21.37 -5.66 13.08
C GLY A 121 -19.99 -6.23 12.81
N ASN A 122 -19.86 -6.89 11.66
CA ASN A 122 -18.61 -7.46 11.16
C ASN A 122 -18.26 -6.85 9.81
N TYR A 123 -16.97 -6.60 9.62
CA TYR A 123 -16.43 -6.15 8.35
C TYR A 123 -15.24 -7.02 7.95
N ASN A 124 -15.32 -7.62 6.78
CA ASN A 124 -14.25 -8.44 6.22
C ASN A 124 -13.47 -7.63 5.18
N LEU A 125 -12.18 -7.52 5.42
CA LEU A 125 -11.24 -6.80 4.57
C LEU A 125 -10.31 -7.81 3.89
N GLY A 126 -10.40 -7.93 2.57
CA GLY A 126 -9.43 -8.69 1.78
C GLY A 126 -8.10 -7.93 1.73
N ILE A 127 -7.01 -8.64 2.01
CA ILE A 127 -5.65 -8.11 1.95
C ILE A 127 -4.95 -8.74 0.77
N PHE A 128 -4.37 -7.91 -0.07
CA PHE A 128 -3.51 -8.39 -1.15
C PHE A 128 -2.07 -8.40 -0.67
N THR A 129 -1.37 -9.51 -0.92
CA THR A 129 0.08 -9.62 -0.69
C THR A 129 0.74 -10.29 -1.89
N PHE A 130 1.94 -9.85 -2.22
CA PHE A 130 2.82 -10.46 -3.22
C PHE A 130 4.24 -10.52 -2.64
N GLY A 131 4.99 -11.57 -2.95
CA GLY A 131 6.32 -11.85 -2.40
C GLY A 131 6.30 -12.98 -1.38
N ASP A 132 7.45 -13.29 -0.80
CA ASP A 132 7.67 -14.42 0.11
C ASP A 132 7.48 -14.06 1.59
N GLY A 133 6.97 -12.88 1.87
CA GLY A 133 6.72 -12.42 3.23
C GLY A 133 5.56 -13.13 3.92
N THR A 134 5.52 -13.00 5.23
CA THR A 134 4.44 -13.49 6.09
C THR A 134 3.56 -12.33 6.54
N LEU A 135 2.27 -12.40 6.22
CA LEU A 135 1.30 -11.40 6.68
C LEU A 135 0.98 -11.60 8.17
N SER A 136 1.13 -10.55 8.95
CA SER A 136 0.88 -10.60 10.40
C SER A 136 0.24 -9.30 10.92
N LEU A 137 -0.40 -9.41 12.08
CA LEU A 137 -0.84 -8.27 12.89
C LEU A 137 0.33 -7.82 13.76
N SER A 138 0.99 -6.72 13.38
CA SER A 138 2.17 -6.20 14.11
C SER A 138 1.78 -5.39 15.35
N LYS A 139 0.60 -4.75 15.34
CA LYS A 139 0.08 -3.99 16.48
C LYS A 139 -1.44 -4.02 16.52
N LYS A 140 -1.98 -4.06 17.74
CA LYS A 140 -3.41 -4.03 17.98
C LYS A 140 -3.70 -3.24 19.25
N VAL A 141 -4.33 -2.10 19.10
CA VAL A 141 -4.84 -1.26 20.20
C VAL A 141 -6.32 -1.06 19.93
N LEU A 142 -7.18 -1.67 20.74
CA LEU A 142 -8.62 -1.69 20.52
C LEU A 142 -9.35 -1.34 21.81
N ASP A 143 -10.40 -0.53 21.71
CA ASP A 143 -11.35 -0.30 22.78
C ASP A 143 -12.21 -1.57 23.02
N ASP A 144 -12.77 -1.69 24.22
CA ASP A 144 -13.66 -2.79 24.56
C ASP A 144 -14.82 -2.94 23.57
N GLY A 145 -15.14 -4.18 23.23
CA GLY A 145 -16.18 -4.51 22.26
C GLY A 145 -15.75 -4.39 20.81
N ILE A 146 -14.48 -4.10 20.52
CA ILE A 146 -13.90 -4.24 19.19
C ILE A 146 -12.97 -5.46 19.21
N SER A 147 -13.10 -6.32 18.22
CA SER A 147 -12.21 -7.46 18.02
C SER A 147 -11.70 -7.54 16.59
N VAL A 148 -10.52 -8.13 16.42
CA VAL A 148 -9.86 -8.27 15.12
C VAL A 148 -9.23 -9.63 15.02
N THR A 149 -9.48 -10.30 13.91
CA THR A 149 -8.86 -11.58 13.57
C THR A 149 -8.29 -11.52 12.15
N LEU A 150 -7.11 -12.10 11.98
CA LEU A 150 -6.49 -12.29 10.67
C LEU A 150 -6.49 -13.79 10.35
N SER A 151 -7.11 -14.16 9.25
CA SER A 151 -7.13 -15.53 8.74
C SER A 151 -6.74 -15.54 7.28
N GLY A 152 -5.55 -16.10 6.99
CA GLY A 152 -4.96 -16.01 5.65
C GLY A 152 -4.81 -14.55 5.21
N LYS A 153 -5.43 -14.19 4.12
CA LYS A 153 -5.44 -12.82 3.58
C LYS A 153 -6.73 -12.03 3.88
N THR A 154 -7.48 -12.46 4.90
CA THR A 154 -8.72 -11.79 5.31
C THR A 154 -8.59 -11.27 6.74
N LEU A 155 -8.74 -9.97 6.89
CA LEU A 155 -8.86 -9.30 8.19
C LEU A 155 -10.34 -9.09 8.50
N THR A 156 -10.81 -9.72 9.58
CA THR A 156 -12.16 -9.49 10.09
C THR A 156 -12.11 -8.52 11.26
N VAL A 157 -12.82 -7.43 11.15
CA VAL A 157 -13.02 -6.46 12.23
C VAL A 157 -14.46 -6.59 12.70
N SER A 158 -14.65 -6.78 13.99
CA SER A 158 -15.98 -6.92 14.60
C SER A 158 -16.16 -5.87 15.70
N ALA A 159 -17.33 -5.29 15.75
CA ALA A 159 -17.73 -4.36 16.80
C ALA A 159 -19.05 -4.81 17.43
N SER A 160 -19.12 -4.88 18.74
CA SER A 160 -20.39 -5.10 19.46
C SER A 160 -21.25 -3.82 19.42
N ALA A 161 -22.56 -3.97 19.59
CA ALA A 161 -23.46 -2.83 19.72
C ALA A 161 -23.04 -1.90 20.88
N LEU A 162 -23.27 -0.60 20.72
CA LEU A 162 -23.08 0.37 21.78
C LEU A 162 -24.26 0.34 22.74
N ASN A 163 -23.97 0.41 24.04
CA ASN A 163 -25.02 0.54 25.05
C ASN A 163 -25.69 1.93 25.01
N ASN A 164 -24.94 2.94 24.55
CA ASN A 164 -25.42 4.29 24.35
C ASN A 164 -24.91 4.81 23.00
N VAL A 165 -25.79 5.34 22.17
CA VAL A 165 -25.45 5.89 20.84
C VAL A 165 -24.51 7.09 20.87
N LYS A 166 -24.32 7.73 22.01
CA LYS A 166 -23.35 8.82 22.21
C LYS A 166 -21.93 8.33 22.47
N ASP A 167 -21.78 7.06 22.83
CA ASP A 167 -20.47 6.47 23.08
C ASP A 167 -19.71 6.31 21.77
N LYS A 168 -18.41 6.44 21.86
CA LYS A 168 -17.49 6.23 20.72
C LYS A 168 -16.46 5.20 21.12
N ARG A 169 -16.18 4.30 20.21
CA ARG A 169 -15.09 3.32 20.33
C ARG A 169 -14.20 3.43 19.13
N SER A 170 -12.93 3.20 19.35
CA SER A 170 -11.90 3.27 18.33
C SER A 170 -10.90 2.13 18.46
N GLY A 171 -10.15 1.89 17.41
CA GLY A 171 -9.06 0.95 17.42
C GLY A 171 -8.04 1.26 16.34
N ILE A 172 -6.80 0.89 16.60
CA ILE A 172 -5.70 0.97 15.67
C ILE A 172 -5.15 -0.42 15.45
N ILE A 173 -5.00 -0.78 14.19
CA ILE A 173 -4.46 -2.06 13.74
C ILE A 173 -3.30 -1.74 12.81
N GLU A 174 -2.18 -2.37 13.04
CA GLU A 174 -1.03 -2.36 12.15
C GLU A 174 -0.85 -3.76 11.54
N LEU A 175 -0.73 -3.81 10.23
CA LEU A 175 -0.37 -5.01 9.47
C LEU A 175 1.08 -4.89 9.03
N SER A 176 1.79 -6.01 9.02
CA SER A 176 3.11 -6.14 8.42
C SER A 176 3.15 -7.34 7.48
N PHE A 177 4.00 -7.23 6.47
CA PHE A 177 4.27 -8.28 5.50
C PHE A 177 5.76 -8.26 5.18
N GLY A 178 6.48 -9.28 5.61
CA GLY A 178 7.91 -9.41 5.46
C GLY A 178 8.43 -10.69 6.11
#